data_d7c4ad7cc1b2e41484cbec19972a5b62
#
_entry.id   d7c4ad7cc1b2e41484cbec19972a5b62
#
_cell.length_a   1.000
_cell.length_b   1.000
_cell.length_c   1.000
_cell.angle_alpha   90.00
_cell.angle_beta   90.00
_cell.angle_gamma   90.00
#
_symmetry.space_group_name_H-M   'P 1'
#
loop_
_entity.id
_entity.type
_entity.pdbx_description
1 polymer ?
#
loop_
_entity_poly.entity_id
_entity_poly.type
_entity_poly.pdbx_seq_one_letter_code
_entity_poly.pdbx_strand_id
1 'polypeptide(L)'
;MLFAHSGDPKYGIPAQDYAAHIGGVVKLAGQAADEASRYALNDGELLRMIVPLAAEFHDLGKLDPENQDILSGKRKEHHLPVQHTDAGTAYLLDELRVAVGAALIRSHHKGLPDFIEEQNRE
;
A
#
# COMPACT_ATOMS: atom_id res chain seq x y z
N MET A 1 11.75 -3.45 15.96
CA MET A 1 10.61 -4.01 15.19
C MET A 1 9.78 -2.85 14.65
N LEU A 2 9.43 -2.90 13.37
CA LEU A 2 8.55 -1.93 12.72
C LEU A 2 7.16 -2.54 12.56
N PHE A 3 6.10 -1.76 12.71
CA PHE A 3 4.73 -2.24 12.73
C PHE A 3 3.94 -1.75 11.52
N ALA A 4 3.12 -2.64 10.93
CA ALA A 4 2.14 -2.31 9.91
C ALA A 4 0.76 -1.97 10.50
N HIS A 5 0.40 -2.67 11.58
CA HIS A 5 -0.83 -2.46 12.32
C HIS A 5 -0.57 -2.53 13.82
N SER A 6 -1.23 -1.64 14.58
CA SER A 6 -1.30 -1.76 16.03
C SER A 6 -2.19 -2.95 16.39
N GLY A 7 -1.85 -3.63 17.49
CA GLY A 7 -2.72 -4.66 18.04
C GLY A 7 -3.98 -4.07 18.68
N ASP A 8 -4.96 -4.92 18.89
CA ASP A 8 -6.14 -4.62 19.68
C ASP A 8 -6.27 -5.63 20.83
N PRO A 9 -5.76 -5.29 22.03
CA PRO A 9 -5.83 -6.18 23.20
C PRO A 9 -7.24 -6.57 23.60
N LYS A 10 -8.22 -5.70 23.35
CA LYS A 10 -9.64 -5.95 23.66
C LYS A 10 -10.18 -7.17 22.92
N TYR A 11 -9.72 -7.39 21.71
CA TYR A 11 -10.13 -8.51 20.86
C TYR A 11 -9.04 -9.58 20.70
N GLY A 12 -7.95 -9.49 21.49
CA GLY A 12 -6.84 -10.44 21.40
C GLY A 12 -6.06 -10.41 20.09
N ILE A 13 -6.12 -9.29 19.36
CA ILE A 13 -5.44 -9.13 18.09
C ILE A 13 -4.03 -8.60 18.35
N PRO A 14 -2.96 -9.35 17.97
CA PRO A 14 -1.59 -8.88 18.14
C PRO A 14 -1.24 -7.78 17.14
N ALA A 15 -0.27 -6.94 17.52
CA ALA A 15 0.34 -6.00 16.57
C ALA A 15 1.03 -6.78 15.45
N GLN A 16 0.93 -6.25 14.22
CA GLN A 16 1.49 -6.91 13.04
C GLN A 16 2.84 -6.28 12.65
N ASP A 17 3.85 -7.12 12.51
CA ASP A 17 5.16 -6.74 11.98
C ASP A 17 5.05 -6.25 10.52
N TYR A 18 5.77 -5.15 10.21
CA TYR A 18 5.71 -4.52 8.89
C TYR A 18 6.23 -5.45 7.78
N ALA A 19 7.37 -6.10 7.99
CA ALA A 19 7.95 -6.98 6.96
C ALA A 19 7.07 -8.20 6.71
N ALA A 20 6.49 -8.78 7.77
CA ALA A 20 5.55 -9.90 7.64
C ALA A 20 4.26 -9.48 6.89
N HIS A 21 3.74 -8.27 7.17
CA HIS A 21 2.59 -7.71 6.47
C HIS A 21 2.89 -7.55 4.97
N ILE A 22 3.95 -6.83 4.63
CA ILE A 22 4.33 -6.58 3.24
C ILE A 22 4.57 -7.89 2.49
N GLY A 23 5.31 -8.83 3.08
CA GLY A 23 5.53 -10.15 2.48
C GLY A 23 4.24 -10.91 2.17
N GLY A 24 3.27 -10.86 3.07
CA GLY A 24 1.93 -11.43 2.87
C GLY A 24 1.17 -10.76 1.74
N VAL A 25 1.15 -9.44 1.71
CA VAL A 25 0.44 -8.65 0.67
C VAL A 25 1.08 -8.86 -0.70
N VAL A 26 2.41 -8.82 -0.81
CA VAL A 26 3.13 -9.09 -2.07
C VAL A 26 2.83 -10.49 -2.60
N LYS A 27 2.81 -11.50 -1.73
CA LYS A 27 2.47 -12.87 -2.11
C LYS A 27 1.06 -12.98 -2.68
N LEU A 28 0.07 -12.40 -1.99
CA LEU A 28 -1.33 -12.41 -2.45
C LEU A 28 -1.51 -11.60 -3.74
N ALA A 29 -0.87 -10.45 -3.84
CA ALA A 29 -0.87 -9.62 -5.04
C ALA A 29 -0.26 -10.35 -6.23
N GLY A 30 0.85 -11.07 -6.04
CA GLY A 30 1.48 -11.89 -7.06
C GLY A 30 0.57 -13.01 -7.56
N GLN A 31 -0.13 -13.70 -6.66
CA GLN A 31 -1.10 -14.74 -7.01
C GLN A 31 -2.27 -14.16 -7.80
N ALA A 32 -2.82 -13.04 -7.37
CA ALA A 32 -3.91 -12.36 -8.08
C ALA A 32 -3.48 -11.86 -9.47
N ALA A 33 -2.28 -11.30 -9.59
CA ALA A 33 -1.73 -10.87 -10.87
C ALA A 33 -1.49 -12.04 -11.82
N ASP A 34 -1.00 -13.16 -11.32
CA ASP A 34 -0.83 -14.39 -12.09
C ASP A 34 -2.16 -14.90 -12.65
N GLU A 35 -3.20 -14.92 -11.83
CA GLU A 35 -4.54 -15.32 -12.26
C GLU A 35 -5.12 -14.36 -13.31
N ALA A 36 -5.08 -13.06 -13.04
CA ALA A 36 -5.57 -12.04 -13.95
C ALA A 36 -4.83 -12.04 -15.28
N SER A 37 -3.52 -12.31 -15.28
CA SER A 37 -2.69 -12.34 -16.49
C SER A 37 -3.11 -13.41 -17.49
N ARG A 38 -3.76 -14.48 -17.04
CA ARG A 38 -4.28 -15.56 -17.92
C ARG A 38 -5.39 -15.08 -18.85
N TYR A 39 -6.09 -14.02 -18.45
CA TYR A 39 -7.20 -13.43 -19.20
C TYR A 39 -6.80 -12.13 -19.91
N ALA A 40 -5.61 -11.61 -19.63
CA ALA A 40 -5.09 -10.41 -20.28
C ALA A 40 -4.51 -10.74 -21.65
N LEU A 41 -5.05 -10.15 -22.71
CA LEU A 41 -4.63 -10.44 -24.08
C LEU A 41 -3.20 -9.99 -24.39
N ASN A 42 -2.78 -8.83 -23.86
CA ASN A 42 -1.48 -8.22 -24.19
C ASN A 42 -0.64 -7.81 -22.97
N ASP A 43 -1.24 -7.64 -21.80
CA ASP A 43 -0.60 -6.97 -20.66
C ASP A 43 -0.32 -7.91 -19.47
N GLY A 44 -0.38 -9.22 -19.68
CA GLY A 44 -0.18 -10.21 -18.60
C GLY A 44 1.18 -10.08 -17.91
N GLU A 45 2.26 -9.89 -18.65
CA GLU A 45 3.60 -9.66 -18.11
C GLU A 45 3.67 -8.36 -17.29
N LEU A 46 3.03 -7.30 -17.78
CA LEU A 46 2.97 -6.02 -17.10
C LEU A 46 2.24 -6.13 -15.75
N LEU A 47 1.11 -6.85 -15.70
CA LEU A 47 0.38 -7.12 -14.46
C LEU A 47 1.23 -7.86 -13.44
N ARG A 48 1.93 -8.92 -13.85
CA ARG A 48 2.81 -9.70 -12.98
C ARG A 48 3.95 -8.89 -12.39
N MET A 49 4.43 -7.88 -13.11
CA MET A 49 5.51 -7.00 -12.66
C MET A 49 5.00 -5.88 -11.76
N ILE A 50 3.95 -5.17 -12.17
CA ILE A 50 3.49 -3.93 -11.52
C ILE A 50 2.70 -4.21 -10.24
N VAL A 51 1.84 -5.21 -10.23
CA VAL A 51 0.94 -5.45 -9.08
C VAL A 51 1.71 -5.85 -7.82
N PRO A 52 2.67 -6.78 -7.84
CA PRO A 52 3.51 -7.05 -6.68
C PRO A 52 4.39 -5.86 -6.27
N LEU A 53 4.90 -5.10 -7.23
CA LEU A 53 5.69 -3.89 -6.96
C LEU A 53 4.86 -2.84 -6.24
N ALA A 54 3.63 -2.57 -6.68
CA ALA A 54 2.72 -1.66 -5.98
C ALA A 54 2.40 -2.17 -4.56
N ALA A 55 2.21 -3.48 -4.40
CA ALA A 55 1.99 -4.10 -3.10
C ALA A 55 3.18 -3.92 -2.14
N GLU A 56 4.41 -3.98 -2.65
CA GLU A 56 5.63 -3.79 -1.86
C GLU A 56 5.70 -2.38 -1.25
N PHE A 57 5.28 -1.38 -1.98
CA PHE A 57 5.41 0.03 -1.57
C PHE A 57 4.11 0.69 -1.07
N HIS A 58 2.97 -0.04 -1.05
CA HIS A 58 1.67 0.58 -0.74
C HIS A 58 1.61 1.25 0.64
N ASP A 59 2.30 0.70 1.61
CA ASP A 59 2.31 1.15 3.01
C ASP A 59 3.62 1.82 3.43
N LEU A 60 4.46 2.25 2.48
CA LEU A 60 5.79 2.80 2.76
C LEU A 60 5.77 3.94 3.79
N GLY A 61 4.77 4.80 3.75
CA GLY A 61 4.62 5.91 4.68
C GLY A 61 4.34 5.51 6.13
N LYS A 62 3.94 4.26 6.38
CA LYS A 62 3.82 3.74 7.75
C LYS A 62 5.18 3.67 8.48
N LEU A 63 6.29 3.65 7.73
CA LEU A 63 7.65 3.64 8.30
C LEU A 63 8.07 5.00 8.86
N ASP A 64 7.31 6.06 8.62
CA ASP A 64 7.57 7.36 9.24
C ASP A 64 7.61 7.22 10.78
N PRO A 65 8.61 7.83 11.46
CA PRO A 65 8.77 7.72 12.91
C PRO A 65 7.52 8.12 13.70
N GLU A 66 6.79 9.15 13.30
CA GLU A 66 5.58 9.57 13.97
C GLU A 66 4.44 8.53 13.84
N ASN A 67 4.33 7.92 12.66
CA ASN A 67 3.39 6.82 12.45
C ASN A 67 3.79 5.58 13.26
N GLN A 68 5.08 5.27 13.35
CA GLN A 68 5.58 4.15 14.14
C GLN A 68 5.35 4.34 15.64
N ASP A 69 5.42 5.54 16.17
CA ASP A 69 5.10 5.81 17.57
C ASP A 69 3.65 5.46 17.92
N ILE A 70 2.72 5.66 16.99
CA ILE A 70 1.31 5.24 17.15
C ILE A 70 1.16 3.73 16.96
N LEU A 71 1.71 3.17 15.89
CA LEU A 71 1.58 1.74 15.58
C LEU A 71 2.23 0.84 16.63
N SER A 72 3.31 1.30 17.28
CA SER A 72 3.96 0.61 18.39
C SER A 72 3.27 0.79 19.74
N GLY A 73 2.26 1.66 19.82
CA GLY A 73 1.53 1.95 21.07
C GLY A 73 2.23 2.94 22.00
N LYS A 74 3.33 3.57 21.59
CA LYS A 74 3.99 4.63 22.39
C LYS A 74 3.12 5.88 22.49
N ARG A 75 2.31 6.14 21.46
CA ARG A 75 1.40 7.27 21.37
C ARG A 75 0.00 6.77 21.00
N LYS A 76 -1.04 7.29 21.65
CA LYS A 76 -2.42 6.87 21.41
C LYS A 76 -3.14 7.95 20.60
N GLU A 77 -3.34 7.67 19.32
CA GLU A 77 -4.15 8.50 18.44
C GLU A 77 -5.04 7.60 17.56
N HIS A 78 -6.14 8.16 17.07
CA HIS A 78 -7.08 7.42 16.23
C HIS A 78 -6.66 7.36 14.75
N HIS A 79 -5.75 8.25 14.34
CA HIS A 79 -5.26 8.36 12.97
C HIS A 79 -3.75 8.51 12.94
N LEU A 80 -3.13 8.03 11.87
CA LEU A 80 -1.71 8.25 11.64
C LEU A 80 -1.49 9.73 11.29
N PRO A 81 -0.53 10.42 11.94
CA PRO A 81 -0.29 11.85 11.73
C PRO A 81 0.30 12.16 10.35
N VAL A 82 1.11 11.24 9.82
CA VAL A 82 1.70 11.36 8.49
C VAL A 82 0.91 10.48 7.51
N GLN A 83 0.51 11.07 6.39
CA GLN A 83 -0.25 10.34 5.38
C GLN A 83 0.61 9.25 4.75
N HIS A 84 0.24 8.00 4.97
CA HIS A 84 1.06 6.86 4.58
C HIS A 84 0.94 6.45 3.11
N THR A 85 -0.13 6.86 2.43
CA THR A 85 -0.38 6.54 1.01
C THR A 85 0.58 7.26 0.07
N ASP A 86 0.93 8.50 0.40
CA ASP A 86 1.65 9.39 -0.52
C ASP A 86 3.11 8.98 -0.71
N ALA A 87 3.75 8.41 0.30
CA ALA A 87 5.15 8.01 0.23
C ALA A 87 5.41 6.92 -0.83
N GLY A 88 4.60 5.87 -0.86
CA GLY A 88 4.71 4.81 -1.87
C GLY A 88 4.36 5.30 -3.26
N THR A 89 3.33 6.13 -3.38
CA THR A 89 2.94 6.76 -4.64
C THR A 89 4.07 7.62 -5.20
N ALA A 90 4.64 8.50 -4.39
CA ALA A 90 5.75 9.37 -4.77
C ALA A 90 6.99 8.55 -5.16
N TYR A 91 7.34 7.53 -4.38
CA TYR A 91 8.49 6.67 -4.67
C TYR A 91 8.37 5.98 -6.04
N LEU A 92 7.20 5.42 -6.35
CA LEU A 92 6.98 4.78 -7.66
C LEU A 92 6.98 5.79 -8.82
N LEU A 93 6.47 7.00 -8.61
CA LEU A 93 6.46 8.03 -9.64
C LEU A 93 7.84 8.62 -9.88
N ASP A 94 8.52 9.04 -8.82
CA ASP A 94 9.71 9.89 -8.92
C ASP A 94 10.98 9.07 -9.06
N GLU A 95 11.11 7.99 -8.29
CA GLU A 95 12.33 7.18 -8.27
C GLU A 95 12.28 6.05 -9.31
N LEU A 96 11.19 5.29 -9.35
CA LEU A 96 11.08 4.13 -10.23
C LEU A 96 10.37 4.43 -11.56
N ARG A 97 9.76 5.60 -11.72
CA ARG A 97 9.04 6.02 -12.93
C ARG A 97 7.92 5.07 -13.35
N VAL A 98 7.23 4.46 -12.38
CA VAL A 98 6.16 3.48 -12.60
C VAL A 98 4.80 4.10 -12.27
N ALA A 99 4.27 4.91 -13.18
CA ALA A 99 3.02 5.66 -12.97
C ALA A 99 1.80 4.74 -12.71
N VAL A 100 1.70 3.60 -13.37
CA VAL A 100 0.61 2.65 -13.15
C VAL A 100 0.66 2.05 -11.75
N GLY A 101 1.86 1.71 -11.24
CA GLY A 101 2.04 1.23 -9.87
C GLY A 101 1.64 2.28 -8.84
N ALA A 102 2.01 3.54 -9.06
CA ALA A 102 1.60 4.65 -8.22
C ALA A 102 0.07 4.84 -8.19
N ALA A 103 -0.58 4.73 -9.34
CA ALA A 103 -2.03 4.78 -9.44
C ALA A 103 -2.72 3.64 -8.68
N LEU A 104 -2.15 2.43 -8.71
CA LEU A 104 -2.66 1.28 -7.94
C LEU A 104 -2.58 1.53 -6.43
N ILE A 105 -1.46 2.05 -5.92
CA ILE A 105 -1.32 2.39 -4.49
C ILE A 105 -2.37 3.42 -4.08
N ARG A 106 -2.51 4.49 -4.84
CA ARG A 106 -3.49 5.53 -4.55
C ARG A 106 -4.92 4.98 -4.55
N SER A 107 -5.27 4.17 -5.54
CA SER A 107 -6.60 3.59 -5.66
C SER A 107 -6.93 2.58 -4.56
N HIS A 108 -5.94 1.84 -4.08
CA HIS A 108 -6.10 0.91 -2.96
C HIS A 108 -6.58 1.64 -1.69
N HIS A 109 -6.04 2.82 -1.40
CA HIS A 109 -6.40 3.58 -0.21
C HIS A 109 -7.66 4.44 -0.36
N LYS A 110 -7.93 4.96 -1.55
CA LYS A 110 -9.00 5.94 -1.80
C LYS A 110 -10.13 5.41 -2.67
N GLY A 111 -10.02 4.20 -3.19
CA GLY A 111 -10.89 3.68 -4.24
C GLY A 111 -10.52 4.20 -5.63
N LEU A 112 -11.17 3.67 -6.64
CA LEU A 112 -10.99 4.16 -8.01
C LEU A 112 -11.53 5.58 -8.10
N PRO A 113 -10.73 6.56 -8.56
CA PRO A 113 -11.21 7.92 -8.75
C PRO A 113 -12.30 7.94 -9.84
N ASP A 114 -13.37 8.69 -9.60
CA ASP A 114 -14.28 9.05 -10.68
C ASP A 114 -13.55 10.00 -11.62
N PHE A 115 -13.62 9.73 -12.92
CA PHE A 115 -12.97 10.53 -13.95
C PHE A 115 -13.39 12.01 -13.89
N ILE A 116 -14.62 12.29 -13.50
CA ILE A 116 -15.18 13.64 -13.34
C ILE A 116 -14.61 14.33 -12.10
N GLU A 117 -14.46 13.60 -10.99
CA GLU A 117 -13.87 14.14 -9.76
C GLU A 117 -12.39 14.49 -9.93
N GLU A 118 -11.63 13.68 -10.68
CA GLU A 118 -10.21 13.97 -10.94
C GLU A 118 -10.00 15.15 -11.89
N GLN A 119 -10.88 15.34 -12.87
CA GLN A 119 -10.81 16.51 -13.77
C GLN A 119 -11.11 17.83 -13.04
N ASN A 120 -11.84 17.79 -11.92
CA ASN A 120 -12.23 18.97 -11.15
C ASN A 120 -11.33 19.23 -9.92
N ARG A 121 -10.27 18.45 -9.74
CA ARG A 121 -9.22 18.73 -8.74
C ARG A 121 -8.23 19.74 -9.32
N GLU A 122 -8.45 21.00 -9.01
CA GLU A 122 -7.45 22.06 -9.12
C GLU A 122 -6.64 22.14 -7.82
#